data_ec1c39d616c42af9eb648f6892c6c98c
#
_entry.id   ec1c39d616c42af9eb648f6892c6c98c
#
_cell.length_a   1.000
_cell.length_b   1.000
_cell.length_c   1.000
_cell.angle_alpha   90.00
_cell.angle_beta   90.00
_cell.angle_gamma   90.00
#
_symmetry.space_group_name_H-M   'P 1'
#
loop_
_entity.id
_entity.type
_entity.pdbx_description
1 polymer ?
#
loop_
_entity_poly.entity_id
_entity_poly.type
_entity_poly.pdbx_seq_one_letter_code
_entity_poly.pdbx_strand_id
1 'polypeptide(L)'
;MNAVIESLTTACKTENGVLALINVDNFALFNEVYGTEIGDKIIQKCIQVIDKVTEGDDIKAGLGGDEFVIFAKDLKDKGELIAMTAYINEKLAYYITDLVGADNTVSLGVSTGAVFVPEFGDNYEDLFHKADKALATAKQLGNHGCSFYEPSPMDREMVYDIGKITEKLDEDSELHGAMWLDSVYFGIVYRYIRRYISTYGEDAAKMLITLNLTADNIGEEHFHQIVKEFGKVIVASLRRSDVVFQSRSNQFFLLFPKMTEEYIDMMTTRIKKKFREAGLDDVMTMDINYELIVSKRENELQ
;
A
#
# COMPACT_ATOMS: atom_id res chain seq x y z
N MET A 1 0.99 -9.69 30.04
CA MET A 1 0.91 -10.13 28.64
C MET A 1 0.50 -11.60 28.51
N ASN A 2 1.18 -12.58 29.15
CA ASN A 2 0.83 -14.01 29.01
C ASN A 2 -0.63 -14.35 29.40
N ALA A 3 -1.16 -13.82 30.51
CA ALA A 3 -2.53 -14.10 30.95
C ALA A 3 -3.62 -13.62 29.95
N VAL A 4 -3.40 -12.49 29.29
CA VAL A 4 -4.35 -12.00 28.28
C VAL A 4 -4.31 -12.83 27.01
N ILE A 5 -3.13 -13.25 26.57
CA ILE A 5 -2.98 -14.16 25.41
C ILE A 5 -3.65 -15.51 25.69
N GLU A 6 -3.54 -16.04 26.92
CA GLU A 6 -4.24 -17.26 27.33
C GLU A 6 -5.77 -17.08 27.29
N SER A 7 -6.26 -15.92 27.77
CA SER A 7 -7.69 -15.58 27.70
C SER A 7 -8.18 -15.46 26.25
N LEU A 8 -7.44 -14.75 25.38
CA LEU A 8 -7.77 -14.65 23.95
C LEU A 8 -7.73 -16.01 23.26
N THR A 9 -6.72 -16.84 23.55
CA THR A 9 -6.60 -18.19 23.00
C THR A 9 -7.79 -19.07 23.43
N THR A 10 -8.24 -18.93 24.68
CA THR A 10 -9.40 -19.66 25.19
C THR A 10 -10.67 -19.17 24.52
N ALA A 11 -10.90 -17.86 24.47
CA ALA A 11 -12.07 -17.26 23.84
C ALA A 11 -12.20 -17.65 22.36
N CYS A 12 -11.10 -17.59 21.59
CA CYS A 12 -11.12 -18.03 20.19
C CYS A 12 -11.54 -19.51 20.00
N LYS A 13 -11.31 -20.36 21.00
CA LYS A 13 -11.71 -21.78 20.95
C LYS A 13 -13.12 -22.06 21.42
N THR A 14 -13.65 -21.25 22.33
CA THR A 14 -14.86 -21.60 23.08
C THR A 14 -16.01 -20.63 22.86
N GLU A 15 -15.75 -19.44 22.33
CA GLU A 15 -16.71 -18.37 22.20
C GLU A 15 -16.96 -18.00 20.74
N ASN A 16 -18.10 -17.38 20.46
CA ASN A 16 -18.38 -16.76 19.19
C ASN A 16 -18.15 -15.25 19.33
N GLY A 17 -17.64 -14.63 18.27
CA GLY A 17 -17.40 -13.20 18.30
C GLY A 17 -16.48 -12.70 17.18
N VAL A 18 -15.80 -11.61 17.43
CA VAL A 18 -14.85 -10.99 16.51
C VAL A 18 -13.53 -10.72 17.21
N LEU A 19 -12.43 -11.23 16.65
CA LEU A 19 -11.11 -10.79 17.02
C LEU A 19 -10.74 -9.59 16.16
N ALA A 20 -10.47 -8.44 16.80
CA ALA A 20 -10.14 -7.20 16.14
C ALA A 20 -8.79 -6.64 16.62
N LEU A 21 -7.98 -6.17 15.68
CA LEU A 21 -6.75 -5.42 15.90
C LEU A 21 -7.02 -3.95 15.58
N ILE A 22 -6.63 -3.06 16.47
CA ILE A 22 -6.76 -1.61 16.32
C ILE A 22 -5.36 -1.00 16.37
N ASN A 23 -5.04 -0.13 15.43
CA ASN A 23 -3.79 0.62 15.43
C ASN A 23 -4.08 2.11 15.26
N VAL A 24 -3.36 2.96 16.01
CA VAL A 24 -3.45 4.42 15.88
C VAL A 24 -2.61 4.86 14.70
N ASP A 25 -3.26 5.33 13.65
CA ASP A 25 -2.61 5.73 12.40
C ASP A 25 -1.76 6.99 12.59
N ASN A 26 -0.59 7.02 11.94
CA ASN A 26 0.36 8.14 11.96
C ASN A 26 0.89 8.53 13.36
N PHE A 27 0.82 7.63 14.34
CA PHE A 27 1.21 7.92 15.73
C PHE A 27 2.68 8.30 15.87
N ALA A 28 3.59 7.66 15.14
CA ALA A 28 5.01 8.00 15.13
C ALA A 28 5.24 9.45 14.64
N LEU A 29 4.59 9.84 13.53
CA LEU A 29 4.65 11.20 13.00
C LEU A 29 4.05 12.22 13.97
N PHE A 30 2.96 11.85 14.64
CA PHE A 30 2.34 12.69 15.66
C PHE A 30 3.31 12.97 16.83
N ASN A 31 4.01 11.94 17.30
CA ASN A 31 5.03 12.08 18.33
C ASN A 31 6.23 12.94 17.90
N GLU A 32 6.63 12.86 16.63
CA GLU A 32 7.68 13.72 16.07
C GLU A 32 7.29 15.20 16.07
N VAL A 33 6.03 15.48 15.77
CA VAL A 33 5.53 16.87 15.66
C VAL A 33 5.18 17.48 17.01
N TYR A 34 4.47 16.71 17.87
CA TYR A 34 3.89 17.23 19.12
C TYR A 34 4.57 16.73 20.40
N GLY A 35 5.51 15.80 20.27
CA GLY A 35 6.23 15.21 21.40
C GLY A 35 5.52 14.00 22.01
N THR A 36 6.33 13.10 22.58
CA THR A 36 5.87 11.83 23.17
C THR A 36 4.93 12.01 24.36
N GLU A 37 5.09 13.09 25.14
CA GLU A 37 4.20 13.38 26.27
C GLU A 37 2.75 13.61 25.84
N ILE A 38 2.54 14.29 24.71
CA ILE A 38 1.20 14.51 24.15
C ILE A 38 0.69 13.21 23.51
N GLY A 39 1.56 12.45 22.83
CA GLY A 39 1.20 11.15 22.30
C GLY A 39 0.74 10.17 23.39
N ASP A 40 1.42 10.11 24.51
CA ASP A 40 1.03 9.28 25.65
C ASP A 40 -0.37 9.64 26.17
N LYS A 41 -0.70 10.95 26.21
CA LYS A 41 -2.05 11.41 26.57
C LYS A 41 -3.09 10.94 25.54
N ILE A 42 -2.77 10.96 24.26
CA ILE A 42 -3.66 10.43 23.19
C ILE A 42 -3.87 8.93 23.35
N ILE A 43 -2.82 8.14 23.59
CA ILE A 43 -2.97 6.70 23.85
C ILE A 43 -3.85 6.44 25.06
N GLN A 44 -3.67 7.18 26.16
CA GLN A 44 -4.55 7.06 27.34
C GLN A 44 -6.00 7.40 27.01
N LYS A 45 -6.26 8.42 26.17
CA LYS A 45 -7.62 8.74 25.69
C LYS A 45 -8.19 7.64 24.80
N CYS A 46 -7.36 7.07 23.90
CA CYS A 46 -7.74 5.94 23.08
C CYS A 46 -8.21 4.74 23.93
N ILE A 47 -7.41 4.36 24.94
CA ILE A 47 -7.76 3.31 25.90
C ILE A 47 -9.10 3.60 26.59
N GLN A 48 -9.31 4.83 27.09
CA GLN A 48 -10.56 5.22 27.75
C GLN A 48 -11.77 5.13 26.80
N VAL A 49 -11.59 5.41 25.51
CA VAL A 49 -12.67 5.28 24.53
C VAL A 49 -12.94 3.81 24.21
N ILE A 50 -11.90 3.01 24.00
CA ILE A 50 -12.01 1.56 23.80
C ILE A 50 -12.75 0.92 24.98
N ASP A 51 -12.36 1.28 26.22
CA ASP A 51 -13.02 0.79 27.43
C ASP A 51 -14.52 1.10 27.51
N LYS A 52 -14.96 2.19 26.90
CA LYS A 52 -16.38 2.59 26.88
C LYS A 52 -17.20 1.92 25.81
N VAL A 53 -16.57 1.51 24.69
CA VAL A 53 -17.27 0.90 23.56
C VAL A 53 -17.22 -0.63 23.60
N THR A 54 -16.43 -1.20 24.51
CA THR A 54 -16.39 -2.65 24.77
C THR A 54 -17.29 -3.00 25.95
N GLU A 55 -17.97 -4.13 25.87
CA GLU A 55 -18.82 -4.64 26.94
C GLU A 55 -18.00 -5.36 28.01
N GLY A 56 -18.64 -5.66 29.17
CA GLY A 56 -17.93 -6.19 30.35
C GLY A 56 -17.25 -7.55 30.14
N ASP A 57 -17.77 -8.37 29.22
CA ASP A 57 -17.27 -9.72 28.93
C ASP A 57 -16.26 -9.74 27.77
N ASP A 58 -16.01 -8.59 27.13
CA ASP A 58 -15.01 -8.46 26.07
C ASP A 58 -13.59 -8.53 26.62
N ILE A 59 -12.71 -9.19 25.87
CA ILE A 59 -11.29 -9.24 26.21
C ILE A 59 -10.57 -8.15 25.42
N LYS A 60 -9.79 -7.32 26.11
CA LYS A 60 -9.03 -6.23 25.50
C LYS A 60 -7.65 -6.10 26.08
N ALA A 61 -6.67 -5.75 25.26
CA ALA A 61 -5.30 -5.49 25.68
C ALA A 61 -4.59 -4.54 24.73
N GLY A 62 -3.63 -3.78 25.28
CA GLY A 62 -2.60 -3.13 24.51
C GLY A 62 -1.50 -4.14 24.16
N LEU A 63 -1.11 -4.16 22.89
CA LEU A 63 0.00 -5.00 22.42
C LEU A 63 1.35 -4.29 22.55
N GLY A 64 1.33 -2.99 22.75
CA GLY A 64 2.47 -2.10 22.92
C GLY A 64 2.38 -0.91 21.97
N GLY A 65 2.81 0.27 22.45
CA GLY A 65 2.74 1.51 21.67
C GLY A 65 1.30 1.90 21.30
N ASP A 66 1.01 1.87 20.02
CA ASP A 66 -0.22 2.32 19.38
C ASP A 66 -1.15 1.17 18.93
N GLU A 67 -0.87 -0.06 19.39
CA GLU A 67 -1.60 -1.26 18.96
C GLU A 67 -2.44 -1.87 20.09
N PHE A 68 -3.67 -2.27 19.76
CA PHE A 68 -4.62 -2.90 20.67
C PHE A 68 -5.24 -4.12 20.02
N VAL A 69 -5.63 -5.09 20.86
CA VAL A 69 -6.42 -6.25 20.48
C VAL A 69 -7.69 -6.30 21.29
N ILE A 70 -8.79 -6.65 20.65
CA ILE A 70 -10.10 -6.84 21.28
C ILE A 70 -10.67 -8.17 20.79
N PHE A 71 -11.23 -8.96 21.69
CA PHE A 71 -12.17 -10.02 21.35
C PHE A 71 -13.56 -9.56 21.79
N ALA A 72 -14.38 -9.14 20.84
CA ALA A 72 -15.75 -8.71 21.06
C ALA A 72 -16.67 -9.94 21.03
N LYS A 73 -17.12 -10.35 22.22
CA LYS A 73 -17.95 -11.55 22.40
C LYS A 73 -19.36 -11.33 21.83
N ASP A 74 -19.88 -12.37 21.19
CA ASP A 74 -21.23 -12.40 20.61
C ASP A 74 -21.50 -11.34 19.52
N LEU A 75 -20.51 -10.55 19.11
CA LEU A 75 -20.64 -9.60 18.01
C LEU A 75 -20.80 -10.37 16.69
N LYS A 76 -21.90 -10.11 15.99
CA LYS A 76 -22.27 -10.83 14.75
C LYS A 76 -22.42 -9.91 13.54
N ASP A 77 -22.57 -8.61 13.75
CA ASP A 77 -22.80 -7.64 12.69
C ASP A 77 -21.53 -6.80 12.43
N LYS A 78 -21.09 -6.81 11.17
CA LYS A 78 -19.99 -5.94 10.71
C LYS A 78 -20.28 -4.46 11.02
N GLY A 79 -21.54 -4.04 10.93
CA GLY A 79 -21.96 -2.66 11.18
C GLY A 79 -21.66 -2.18 12.60
N GLU A 80 -21.75 -3.04 13.60
CA GLU A 80 -21.44 -2.68 15.00
C GLU A 80 -19.95 -2.33 15.17
N LEU A 81 -19.04 -3.14 14.62
CA LEU A 81 -17.61 -2.87 14.72
C LEU A 81 -17.20 -1.66 13.86
N ILE A 82 -17.82 -1.45 12.71
CA ILE A 82 -17.63 -0.24 11.89
C ILE A 82 -18.06 0.99 12.67
N ALA A 83 -19.23 0.95 13.33
CA ALA A 83 -19.72 2.05 14.15
C ALA A 83 -18.83 2.30 15.37
N MET A 84 -18.31 1.24 16.01
CA MET A 84 -17.34 1.33 17.09
C MET A 84 -16.06 2.04 16.64
N THR A 85 -15.48 1.64 15.51
CA THR A 85 -14.28 2.27 14.94
C THR A 85 -14.52 3.74 14.61
N ALA A 86 -15.66 4.06 13.98
CA ALA A 86 -16.07 5.44 13.67
C ALA A 86 -16.22 6.29 14.94
N TYR A 87 -16.82 5.75 15.99
CA TYR A 87 -16.95 6.43 17.28
C TYR A 87 -15.59 6.70 17.94
N ILE A 88 -14.67 5.73 17.90
CA ILE A 88 -13.30 5.93 18.42
C ILE A 88 -12.65 7.09 17.65
N ASN A 89 -12.74 7.11 16.32
CA ASN A 89 -12.17 8.17 15.49
C ASN A 89 -12.78 9.54 15.80
N GLU A 90 -14.09 9.63 15.97
CA GLU A 90 -14.78 10.87 16.37
C GLU A 90 -14.25 11.41 17.71
N LYS A 91 -14.11 10.54 18.71
CA LYS A 91 -13.63 10.94 20.03
C LYS A 91 -12.15 11.32 20.03
N LEU A 92 -11.32 10.60 19.27
CA LEU A 92 -9.91 10.97 19.12
C LEU A 92 -9.75 12.33 18.45
N ALA A 93 -10.48 12.62 17.38
CA ALA A 93 -10.47 13.92 16.71
C ALA A 93 -10.82 15.06 17.69
N TYR A 94 -11.80 14.86 18.56
CA TYR A 94 -12.14 15.80 19.63
C TYR A 94 -10.98 16.02 20.60
N TYR A 95 -10.38 14.93 21.12
CA TYR A 95 -9.27 15.02 22.08
C TYR A 95 -8.01 15.62 21.46
N ILE A 96 -7.73 15.35 20.20
CA ILE A 96 -6.60 15.96 19.49
C ILE A 96 -6.80 17.47 19.41
N THR A 97 -7.99 17.91 19.01
CA THR A 97 -8.31 19.36 18.96
C THR A 97 -8.18 20.04 20.31
N ASP A 98 -8.58 19.35 21.39
CA ASP A 98 -8.46 19.86 22.77
C ASP A 98 -7.00 19.97 23.24
N LEU A 99 -6.13 19.03 22.82
CA LEU A 99 -4.74 18.96 23.28
C LEU A 99 -3.76 19.80 22.45
N VAL A 100 -3.96 19.89 21.12
CA VAL A 100 -3.00 20.52 20.21
C VAL A 100 -3.60 21.64 19.36
N GLY A 101 -4.92 21.89 19.47
CA GLY A 101 -5.62 22.93 18.74
C GLY A 101 -6.24 22.46 17.42
N ALA A 102 -7.05 23.33 16.83
CA ALA A 102 -7.77 23.04 15.58
C ALA A 102 -6.85 23.05 14.34
N ASP A 103 -5.68 23.68 14.41
CA ASP A 103 -4.69 23.76 13.31
C ASP A 103 -3.78 22.54 13.26
N ASN A 104 -4.23 21.39 13.79
CA ASN A 104 -3.50 20.14 13.74
C ASN A 104 -3.16 19.74 12.30
N THR A 105 -1.87 19.47 12.03
CA THR A 105 -1.34 19.11 10.71
C THR A 105 -1.20 17.62 10.48
N VAL A 106 -1.33 16.79 11.54
CA VAL A 106 -1.20 15.33 11.46
C VAL A 106 -2.58 14.70 11.58
N SER A 107 -3.04 14.05 10.50
CA SER A 107 -4.28 13.25 10.54
C SER A 107 -4.05 12.01 11.39
N LEU A 108 -4.57 11.99 12.61
CA LEU A 108 -4.48 10.90 13.56
C LEU A 108 -5.86 10.30 13.81
N GLY A 109 -5.95 8.99 13.78
CA GLY A 109 -7.16 8.23 14.03
C GLY A 109 -6.81 6.76 14.23
N VAL A 110 -7.79 5.86 14.21
CA VAL A 110 -7.55 4.42 14.30
C VAL A 110 -8.04 3.68 13.08
N SER A 111 -7.23 2.71 12.63
CA SER A 111 -7.65 1.67 11.69
C SER A 111 -7.90 0.37 12.44
N THR A 112 -8.95 -0.37 12.04
CA THR A 112 -9.36 -1.63 12.64
C THR A 112 -9.36 -2.74 11.60
N GLY A 113 -8.69 -3.85 11.91
CA GLY A 113 -8.76 -5.10 11.13
C GLY A 113 -9.39 -6.20 11.95
N ALA A 114 -10.34 -6.94 11.39
CA ALA A 114 -11.16 -7.88 12.16
C ALA A 114 -11.38 -9.21 11.44
N VAL A 115 -11.62 -10.26 12.24
CA VAL A 115 -11.95 -11.61 11.76
C VAL A 115 -13.04 -12.23 12.63
N PHE A 116 -14.04 -12.85 12.01
CA PHE A 116 -15.11 -13.58 12.72
C PHE A 116 -14.63 -14.92 13.23
N VAL A 117 -15.05 -15.24 14.48
CA VAL A 117 -14.74 -16.48 15.20
C VAL A 117 -16.06 -17.19 15.53
N PRO A 118 -16.22 -18.46 15.23
CA PRO A 118 -15.26 -19.42 14.65
C PRO A 118 -15.31 -19.53 13.12
N GLU A 119 -15.98 -18.62 12.41
CA GLU A 119 -16.19 -18.69 10.95
C GLU A 119 -14.86 -18.90 10.18
N PHE A 120 -13.80 -18.22 10.61
CA PHE A 120 -12.49 -18.31 9.98
C PHE A 120 -11.46 -19.08 10.79
N GLY A 121 -11.88 -19.86 11.78
CA GLY A 121 -11.04 -20.73 12.60
C GLY A 121 -11.17 -20.46 14.08
N ASP A 122 -10.39 -21.22 14.90
CA ASP A 122 -10.38 -21.20 16.34
C ASP A 122 -8.96 -21.06 16.95
N ASN A 123 -7.93 -21.03 16.11
CA ASN A 123 -6.55 -20.83 16.54
C ASN A 123 -6.25 -19.34 16.64
N TYR A 124 -5.87 -18.86 17.82
CA TYR A 124 -5.58 -17.45 18.08
C TYR A 124 -4.49 -16.89 17.15
N GLU A 125 -3.38 -17.60 16.95
CA GLU A 125 -2.27 -17.10 16.13
C GLU A 125 -2.69 -16.92 14.66
N ASP A 126 -3.42 -17.89 14.12
CA ASP A 126 -3.94 -17.86 12.76
C ASP A 126 -4.99 -16.74 12.60
N LEU A 127 -5.91 -16.60 13.57
CA LEU A 127 -6.90 -15.52 13.60
C LEU A 127 -6.25 -14.15 13.74
N PHE A 128 -5.19 -14.04 14.55
CA PHE A 128 -4.41 -12.80 14.67
C PHE A 128 -3.81 -12.37 13.33
N HIS A 129 -3.18 -13.30 12.60
CA HIS A 129 -2.65 -13.01 11.25
C HIS A 129 -3.74 -12.62 10.26
N LYS A 130 -4.94 -13.20 10.36
CA LYS A 130 -6.08 -12.83 9.51
C LYS A 130 -6.60 -11.43 9.84
N ALA A 131 -6.69 -11.08 11.12
CA ALA A 131 -7.05 -9.73 11.56
C ALA A 131 -5.98 -8.69 11.14
N ASP A 132 -4.70 -9.04 11.19
CA ASP A 132 -3.61 -8.18 10.75
C ASP A 132 -3.66 -7.90 9.23
N LYS A 133 -3.94 -8.93 8.40
CA LYS A 133 -4.20 -8.74 6.97
C LYS A 133 -5.37 -7.78 6.73
N ALA A 134 -6.45 -7.90 7.49
CA ALA A 134 -7.60 -7.01 7.41
C ALA A 134 -7.22 -5.57 7.83
N LEU A 135 -6.40 -5.41 8.87
CA LEU A 135 -5.88 -4.11 9.31
C LEU A 135 -5.03 -3.44 8.23
N ALA A 136 -4.16 -4.21 7.58
CA ALA A 136 -3.38 -3.72 6.44
C ALA A 136 -4.30 -3.23 5.30
N THR A 137 -5.41 -3.94 5.04
CA THR A 137 -6.42 -3.53 4.05
C THR A 137 -7.12 -2.22 4.47
N ALA A 138 -7.50 -2.07 5.74
CA ALA A 138 -8.09 -0.82 6.24
C ALA A 138 -7.16 0.38 6.02
N LYS A 139 -5.86 0.21 6.29
CA LYS A 139 -4.84 1.24 6.06
C LYS A 139 -4.65 1.57 4.57
N GLN A 140 -4.69 0.58 3.68
CA GLN A 140 -4.60 0.79 2.23
C GLN A 140 -5.81 1.52 1.65
N LEU A 141 -6.99 1.34 2.22
CA LEU A 141 -8.23 2.02 1.80
C LEU A 141 -8.33 3.47 2.25
N GLY A 142 -7.35 3.99 2.98
CA GLY A 142 -7.25 5.41 3.31
C GLY A 142 -7.13 5.73 4.80
N ASN A 143 -6.83 4.75 5.65
CA ASN A 143 -6.77 4.87 7.12
C ASN A 143 -8.12 5.21 7.78
N HIS A 144 -8.14 5.25 9.10
CA HIS A 144 -9.28 5.64 9.95
C HIS A 144 -10.55 4.85 9.67
N GLY A 145 -10.42 3.61 9.23
CA GLY A 145 -11.52 2.73 8.84
C GLY A 145 -11.46 1.34 9.47
N CYS A 146 -12.48 0.54 9.15
CA CYS A 146 -12.58 -0.84 9.59
C CYS A 146 -12.65 -1.77 8.37
N SER A 147 -11.83 -2.81 8.35
CA SER A 147 -11.89 -3.88 7.36
C SER A 147 -12.02 -5.23 8.03
N PHE A 148 -12.71 -6.14 7.36
CA PHE A 148 -12.87 -7.52 7.80
C PHE A 148 -12.02 -8.44 6.93
N TYR A 149 -11.50 -9.48 7.57
CA TYR A 149 -10.81 -10.52 6.83
C TYR A 149 -11.77 -11.16 5.83
N GLU A 150 -11.37 -11.14 4.59
CA GLU A 150 -11.99 -11.90 3.51
C GLU A 150 -10.91 -12.81 2.93
N PRO A 151 -11.15 -14.14 2.93
CA PRO A 151 -10.15 -15.04 2.39
C PRO A 151 -9.91 -14.72 0.93
N SER A 152 -8.65 -14.46 0.59
CA SER A 152 -8.26 -14.33 -0.81
C SER A 152 -8.54 -15.65 -1.55
N PRO A 153 -8.61 -15.64 -2.88
CA PRO A 153 -8.67 -16.90 -3.64
C PRO A 153 -7.53 -17.88 -3.27
N MET A 154 -6.38 -17.35 -2.84
CA MET A 154 -5.25 -18.17 -2.36
C MET A 154 -5.49 -18.77 -0.96
N ASP A 155 -6.26 -18.10 -0.10
CA ASP A 155 -6.54 -18.57 1.27
C ASP A 155 -7.67 -19.64 1.31
N ARG A 156 -8.52 -19.71 0.26
CA ARG A 156 -9.67 -20.62 0.19
C ARG A 156 -9.33 -22.07 -0.18
N GLU A 157 -8.16 -22.29 -0.73
CA GLU A 157 -7.64 -23.63 -1.06
C GLU A 157 -6.26 -23.83 -0.47
N MET A 158 -6.05 -24.90 0.31
CA MET A 158 -4.71 -25.38 0.59
C MET A 158 -4.09 -25.87 -0.73
N VAL A 159 -3.34 -25.00 -1.39
CA VAL A 159 -2.75 -25.30 -2.69
C VAL A 159 -1.38 -25.93 -2.47
N TYR A 160 -1.32 -27.26 -2.47
CA TYR A 160 -0.08 -28.03 -2.43
C TYR A 160 0.51 -28.27 -3.84
N ASP A 161 -0.16 -27.77 -4.89
CA ASP A 161 0.21 -27.97 -6.28
C ASP A 161 0.80 -26.68 -6.87
N ILE A 162 2.07 -26.73 -7.25
CA ILE A 162 2.78 -25.63 -7.91
C ILE A 162 1.99 -25.10 -9.11
N GLY A 163 1.36 -26.01 -9.90
CA GLY A 163 0.58 -25.63 -11.07
C GLY A 163 -0.59 -24.70 -10.74
N LYS A 164 -1.33 -25.01 -9.68
CA LYS A 164 -2.47 -24.17 -9.22
C LYS A 164 -2.03 -22.82 -8.65
N ILE A 165 -0.87 -22.77 -7.98
CA ILE A 165 -0.29 -21.50 -7.52
C ILE A 165 0.12 -20.67 -8.72
N THR A 166 0.80 -21.28 -9.70
CA THR A 166 1.24 -20.60 -10.92
C THR A 166 0.06 -20.07 -11.71
N GLU A 167 -1.01 -20.85 -11.88
CA GLU A 167 -2.23 -20.40 -12.57
C GLU A 167 -2.87 -19.14 -11.93
N LYS A 168 -2.79 -19.01 -10.59
CA LYS A 168 -3.28 -17.83 -9.87
C LYS A 168 -2.34 -16.62 -9.93
N LEU A 169 -1.06 -16.84 -10.20
CA LEU A 169 -0.03 -15.80 -10.29
C LEU A 169 0.20 -15.36 -11.73
N ASP A 170 -0.18 -16.20 -12.70
CA ASP A 170 -0.01 -15.85 -14.11
C ASP A 170 -0.92 -14.71 -14.51
N GLU A 171 -0.35 -13.76 -15.22
CA GLU A 171 -1.10 -12.69 -15.86
C GLU A 171 -2.00 -13.27 -16.97
N ASP A 172 -3.19 -12.68 -17.14
CA ASP A 172 -4.00 -12.92 -18.32
C ASP A 172 -3.17 -12.68 -19.59
N SER A 173 -3.14 -13.67 -20.47
CA SER A 173 -2.29 -13.70 -21.68
C SER A 173 -2.56 -12.58 -22.70
N GLU A 174 -3.59 -11.77 -22.48
CA GLU A 174 -3.99 -10.66 -23.37
C GLU A 174 -3.34 -9.31 -23.03
N LEU A 175 -2.54 -9.21 -21.95
CA LEU A 175 -1.84 -7.96 -21.62
C LEU A 175 -0.71 -7.69 -22.63
N HIS A 176 -0.86 -6.64 -23.41
CA HIS A 176 0.13 -6.14 -24.35
C HIS A 176 0.87 -4.92 -23.77
N GLY A 177 2.20 -4.87 -23.96
CA GLY A 177 3.02 -3.74 -23.53
C GLY A 177 3.62 -3.90 -22.13
N ALA A 178 4.18 -2.82 -21.60
CA ALA A 178 4.85 -2.80 -20.32
C ALA A 178 3.88 -2.93 -19.14
N MET A 179 4.41 -3.41 -18.01
CA MET A 179 3.68 -3.45 -16.75
C MET A 179 3.57 -2.04 -16.16
N TRP A 180 2.34 -1.56 -15.97
CA TRP A 180 2.10 -0.29 -15.27
C TRP A 180 1.90 -0.55 -13.78
N LEU A 181 2.77 0.02 -12.94
CA LEU A 181 2.74 -0.16 -11.49
C LEU A 181 2.54 1.16 -10.75
N ASP A 182 2.02 1.09 -9.54
CA ASP A 182 2.11 2.20 -8.58
C ASP A 182 3.51 2.29 -7.94
N SER A 183 3.73 3.30 -7.10
CA SER A 183 5.03 3.57 -6.47
C SER A 183 5.54 2.43 -5.59
N VAL A 184 4.64 1.73 -4.88
CA VAL A 184 4.99 0.67 -3.93
C VAL A 184 5.46 -0.58 -4.68
N TYR A 185 4.64 -1.04 -5.62
CA TYR A 185 4.98 -2.22 -6.44
C TYR A 185 6.16 -1.96 -7.36
N PHE A 186 6.26 -0.77 -7.95
CA PHE A 186 7.43 -0.38 -8.72
C PHE A 186 8.71 -0.46 -7.88
N GLY A 187 8.68 0.03 -6.64
CA GLY A 187 9.81 -0.05 -5.72
C GLY A 187 10.24 -1.49 -5.41
N ILE A 188 9.30 -2.44 -5.32
CA ILE A 188 9.59 -3.86 -5.12
C ILE A 188 10.30 -4.43 -6.35
N VAL A 189 9.73 -4.21 -7.55
CA VAL A 189 10.31 -4.69 -8.82
C VAL A 189 11.68 -4.07 -9.08
N TYR A 190 11.85 -2.77 -8.82
CA TYR A 190 13.14 -2.09 -8.95
C TYR A 190 14.22 -2.74 -8.06
N ARG A 191 13.92 -3.04 -6.80
CA ARG A 191 14.85 -3.73 -5.89
C ARG A 191 15.16 -5.15 -6.34
N TYR A 192 14.17 -5.87 -6.87
CA TYR A 192 14.37 -7.20 -7.44
C TYR A 192 15.31 -7.16 -8.63
N ILE A 193 15.07 -6.28 -9.61
CA ILE A 193 15.92 -6.13 -10.81
C ILE A 193 17.35 -5.73 -10.42
N ARG A 194 17.54 -4.83 -9.47
CA ARG A 194 18.87 -4.49 -8.98
C ARG A 194 19.63 -5.68 -8.39
N ARG A 195 18.95 -6.55 -7.63
CA ARG A 195 19.56 -7.79 -7.11
C ARG A 195 19.88 -8.77 -8.24
N TYR A 196 18.95 -8.93 -9.18
CA TYR A 196 19.12 -9.78 -10.34
C TYR A 196 20.38 -9.39 -11.14
N ILE A 197 20.52 -8.11 -11.48
CA ILE A 197 21.68 -7.56 -12.20
C ILE A 197 22.96 -7.81 -11.42
N SER A 198 22.97 -7.52 -10.12
CA SER A 198 24.14 -7.76 -9.26
C SER A 198 24.56 -9.22 -9.19
N THR A 199 23.63 -10.16 -9.33
CA THR A 199 23.88 -11.60 -9.24
C THR A 199 24.34 -12.17 -10.59
N TYR A 200 23.68 -11.80 -11.68
CA TYR A 200 23.88 -12.43 -12.99
C TYR A 200 24.75 -11.60 -13.94
N GLY A 201 25.07 -10.36 -13.61
CA GLY A 201 25.94 -9.49 -14.42
C GLY A 201 25.27 -9.00 -15.72
N GLU A 202 23.94 -8.99 -15.78
CA GLU A 202 23.19 -8.43 -16.90
C GLU A 202 23.04 -6.90 -16.75
N ASP A 203 22.86 -6.18 -17.87
CA ASP A 203 22.64 -4.74 -17.87
C ASP A 203 21.15 -4.42 -17.86
N ALA A 204 20.78 -3.33 -17.21
CA ALA A 204 19.45 -2.75 -17.25
C ALA A 204 19.56 -1.24 -17.43
N ALA A 205 18.45 -0.60 -17.76
CA ALA A 205 18.36 0.85 -17.81
C ALA A 205 17.14 1.37 -17.07
N LYS A 206 17.26 2.58 -16.56
CA LYS A 206 16.17 3.39 -16.05
C LYS A 206 16.06 4.66 -16.89
N MET A 207 14.83 5.11 -17.13
CA MET A 207 14.55 6.27 -17.95
C MET A 207 13.48 7.14 -17.28
N LEU A 208 13.69 8.44 -17.31
CA LEU A 208 12.72 9.43 -16.88
C LEU A 208 12.24 10.21 -18.11
N ILE A 209 10.94 10.21 -18.35
CA ILE A 209 10.26 11.02 -19.35
C ILE A 209 9.51 12.13 -18.63
N THR A 210 9.78 13.38 -18.98
CA THR A 210 9.08 14.56 -18.44
C THR A 210 8.39 15.29 -19.57
N LEU A 211 7.10 15.57 -19.40
CA LEU A 211 6.29 16.36 -20.33
C LEU A 211 6.11 17.77 -19.79
N ASN A 212 6.44 18.77 -20.59
CA ASN A 212 6.30 20.18 -20.22
C ASN A 212 5.41 20.90 -21.24
N LEU A 213 4.45 21.70 -20.75
CA LEU A 213 3.62 22.53 -21.61
C LEU A 213 4.45 23.63 -22.26
N THR A 214 4.24 23.85 -23.56
CA THR A 214 4.79 24.99 -24.32
C THR A 214 3.78 26.10 -24.55
N ALA A 215 2.50 25.83 -24.33
CA ALA A 215 1.40 26.76 -24.56
C ALA A 215 0.67 27.11 -23.25
N ASP A 216 0.50 28.41 -22.97
CA ASP A 216 -0.17 28.92 -21.78
C ASP A 216 -1.70 28.70 -21.75
N ASN A 217 -2.28 28.14 -22.82
CA ASN A 217 -3.73 28.07 -23.01
C ASN A 217 -4.37 26.71 -22.69
N ILE A 218 -3.60 25.76 -22.17
CA ILE A 218 -4.13 24.44 -21.81
C ILE A 218 -4.47 24.44 -20.31
N GLY A 219 -5.76 24.22 -19.98
CA GLY A 219 -6.21 24.07 -18.61
C GLY A 219 -5.60 22.83 -17.95
N GLU A 220 -5.40 22.88 -16.65
CA GLU A 220 -4.74 21.82 -15.86
C GLU A 220 -5.40 20.44 -16.02
N GLU A 221 -6.73 20.39 -16.06
CA GLU A 221 -7.51 19.16 -16.22
C GLU A 221 -7.27 18.52 -17.61
N HIS A 222 -7.24 19.35 -18.65
CA HIS A 222 -6.96 18.88 -20.01
C HIS A 222 -5.51 18.38 -20.15
N PHE A 223 -4.55 19.05 -19.50
CA PHE A 223 -3.18 18.58 -19.45
C PHE A 223 -3.05 17.19 -18.80
N HIS A 224 -3.69 16.98 -17.66
CA HIS A 224 -3.69 15.67 -16.99
C HIS A 224 -4.29 14.57 -17.86
N GLN A 225 -5.34 14.87 -18.61
CA GLN A 225 -5.95 13.91 -19.52
C GLN A 225 -5.01 13.53 -20.67
N ILE A 226 -4.34 14.50 -21.30
CA ILE A 226 -3.36 14.25 -22.35
C ILE A 226 -2.19 13.41 -21.83
N VAL A 227 -1.64 13.75 -20.67
CA VAL A 227 -0.55 12.99 -20.06
C VAL A 227 -0.97 11.55 -19.79
N LYS A 228 -2.17 11.32 -19.27
CA LYS A 228 -2.71 9.98 -19.02
C LYS A 228 -2.86 9.15 -20.30
N GLU A 229 -3.37 9.76 -21.38
CA GLU A 229 -3.49 9.07 -22.69
C GLU A 229 -2.12 8.77 -23.28
N PHE A 230 -1.18 9.70 -23.19
CA PHE A 230 0.19 9.43 -23.64
C PHE A 230 0.89 8.35 -22.81
N GLY A 231 0.60 8.26 -21.51
CA GLY A 231 1.06 7.15 -20.67
C GLY A 231 0.65 5.79 -21.21
N LYS A 232 -0.58 5.64 -21.69
CA LYS A 232 -1.05 4.40 -22.37
C LYS A 232 -0.27 4.13 -23.66
N VAL A 233 0.05 5.18 -24.43
CA VAL A 233 0.87 5.06 -25.64
C VAL A 233 2.30 4.60 -25.30
N ILE A 234 2.88 5.11 -24.21
CA ILE A 234 4.18 4.64 -23.70
C ILE A 234 4.09 3.14 -23.41
N VAL A 235 3.15 2.71 -22.58
CA VAL A 235 2.98 1.29 -22.19
C VAL A 235 2.85 0.39 -23.41
N ALA A 236 1.99 0.74 -24.37
CA ALA A 236 1.77 -0.04 -25.60
C ALA A 236 3.00 -0.04 -26.53
N SER A 237 3.94 0.87 -26.33
CA SER A 237 5.17 0.97 -27.14
C SER A 237 6.33 0.15 -26.57
N LEU A 238 6.19 -0.39 -25.37
CA LEU A 238 7.22 -1.10 -24.62
C LEU A 238 7.04 -2.62 -24.68
N ARG A 239 8.04 -3.36 -24.19
CA ARG A 239 7.97 -4.83 -24.08
C ARG A 239 7.22 -5.22 -22.79
N ARG A 240 6.71 -6.45 -22.75
CA ARG A 240 6.08 -7.03 -21.54
C ARG A 240 6.99 -7.09 -20.32
N SER A 241 8.31 -7.19 -20.54
CA SER A 241 9.33 -7.18 -19.46
C SER A 241 9.61 -5.80 -18.89
N ASP A 242 9.18 -4.74 -19.59
CA ASP A 242 9.47 -3.36 -19.16
C ASP A 242 8.42 -2.92 -18.14
N VAL A 243 8.81 -1.99 -17.29
CA VAL A 243 7.96 -1.51 -16.20
C VAL A 243 7.83 -0.01 -16.25
N VAL A 244 6.62 0.50 -16.06
CA VAL A 244 6.29 1.92 -16.07
C VAL A 244 5.66 2.32 -14.75
N PHE A 245 6.07 3.48 -14.25
CA PHE A 245 5.52 4.12 -13.07
C PHE A 245 5.35 5.61 -13.33
N GLN A 246 4.17 6.16 -13.05
CA GLN A 246 3.95 7.61 -13.12
C GLN A 246 4.40 8.25 -11.80
N SER A 247 5.56 8.92 -11.79
CA SER A 247 6.17 9.49 -10.58
C SER A 247 5.56 10.84 -10.17
N ARG A 248 5.09 11.61 -11.16
CA ARG A 248 4.38 12.90 -10.98
C ARG A 248 3.32 13.05 -12.05
N SER A 249 2.48 14.09 -11.93
CA SER A 249 1.43 14.39 -12.91
C SER A 249 1.91 14.45 -14.36
N ASN A 250 3.18 14.79 -14.59
CA ASN A 250 3.80 14.94 -15.91
C ASN A 250 5.06 14.09 -16.11
N GLN A 251 5.34 13.13 -15.23
CA GLN A 251 6.57 12.34 -15.28
C GLN A 251 6.30 10.85 -15.24
N PHE A 252 6.97 10.12 -16.14
CA PHE A 252 6.98 8.67 -16.18
C PHE A 252 8.39 8.15 -15.92
N PHE A 253 8.51 7.23 -14.99
CA PHE A 253 9.75 6.53 -14.71
C PHE A 253 9.64 5.10 -15.24
N LEU A 254 10.58 4.70 -16.08
CA LEU A 254 10.59 3.44 -16.78
C LEU A 254 11.80 2.62 -16.32
N LEU A 255 11.61 1.31 -16.24
CA LEU A 255 12.66 0.36 -15.93
C LEU A 255 12.71 -0.70 -17.04
N PHE A 256 13.88 -0.92 -17.58
CA PHE A 256 14.15 -1.83 -18.69
C PHE A 256 15.11 -2.93 -18.24
N PRO A 257 14.64 -4.12 -17.91
CA PRO A 257 15.52 -5.25 -17.70
C PRO A 257 16.21 -5.67 -19.00
N LYS A 258 17.49 -6.00 -18.94
CA LYS A 258 18.25 -6.54 -20.07
C LYS A 258 18.33 -5.61 -21.28
N MET A 259 18.99 -4.46 -21.08
CA MET A 259 19.08 -3.37 -22.05
C MET A 259 20.49 -3.16 -22.59
N THR A 260 20.57 -2.88 -23.90
CA THR A 260 21.78 -2.35 -24.58
C THR A 260 21.55 -0.89 -24.97
N GLU A 261 22.63 -0.12 -25.15
CA GLU A 261 22.55 1.29 -25.60
C GLU A 261 21.79 1.42 -26.93
N GLU A 262 22.06 0.53 -27.88
CA GLU A 262 21.35 0.48 -29.17
C GLU A 262 19.82 0.38 -29.02
N TYR A 263 19.37 -0.39 -28.04
CA TYR A 263 17.95 -0.55 -27.78
C TYR A 263 17.34 0.71 -27.15
N ILE A 264 18.08 1.43 -26.30
CA ILE A 264 17.63 2.69 -25.69
C ILE A 264 17.40 3.74 -26.79
N ASP A 265 18.29 3.85 -27.74
CA ASP A 265 18.17 4.78 -28.88
C ASP A 265 16.97 4.44 -29.76
N MET A 266 16.78 3.17 -30.05
CA MET A 266 15.61 2.69 -30.81
C MET A 266 14.29 3.00 -30.06
N MET A 267 14.25 2.75 -28.74
CA MET A 267 13.11 3.01 -27.89
C MET A 267 12.80 4.50 -27.80
N THR A 268 13.81 5.31 -27.55
CA THR A 268 13.69 6.78 -27.49
C THR A 268 13.15 7.34 -28.80
N THR A 269 13.65 6.84 -29.93
CA THR A 269 13.18 7.22 -31.27
C THR A 269 11.72 6.82 -31.47
N ARG A 270 11.33 5.60 -31.04
CA ARG A 270 9.96 5.09 -31.14
C ARG A 270 8.97 5.91 -30.31
N ILE A 271 9.35 6.24 -29.06
CA ILE A 271 8.52 7.07 -28.18
C ILE A 271 8.36 8.48 -28.75
N LYS A 272 9.46 9.10 -29.21
CA LYS A 272 9.43 10.43 -29.87
C LYS A 272 8.58 10.44 -31.14
N LYS A 273 8.63 9.36 -31.93
CA LYS A 273 7.78 9.21 -33.10
C LYS A 273 6.30 9.16 -32.72
N LYS A 274 5.94 8.36 -31.72
CA LYS A 274 4.57 8.24 -31.21
C LYS A 274 4.04 9.55 -30.61
N PHE A 275 4.90 10.30 -29.95
CA PHE A 275 4.57 11.62 -29.42
C PHE A 275 4.15 12.59 -30.53
N ARG A 276 4.92 12.63 -31.65
CA ARG A 276 4.58 13.45 -32.83
C ARG A 276 3.35 12.93 -33.57
N GLU A 277 3.21 11.62 -33.75
CA GLU A 277 2.03 11.02 -34.41
C GLU A 277 0.74 11.35 -33.62
N ALA A 278 0.84 11.57 -32.32
CA ALA A 278 -0.27 12.01 -31.47
C ALA A 278 -0.51 13.54 -31.51
N GLY A 279 0.28 14.32 -32.28
CA GLY A 279 0.17 15.78 -32.37
C GLY A 279 0.51 16.51 -31.06
N LEU A 280 1.30 15.89 -30.18
CA LEU A 280 1.60 16.46 -28.87
C LEU A 280 2.76 17.44 -28.89
N ASP A 281 3.61 17.39 -29.92
CA ASP A 281 4.76 18.28 -30.12
C ASP A 281 4.35 19.74 -30.43
N ASP A 282 3.13 19.99 -30.84
CA ASP A 282 2.58 21.34 -31.02
C ASP A 282 2.31 22.07 -29.70
N VAL A 283 2.04 21.32 -28.62
CA VAL A 283 1.57 21.86 -27.33
C VAL A 283 2.46 21.50 -26.14
N MET A 284 3.39 20.58 -26.32
CA MET A 284 4.28 20.09 -25.27
C MET A 284 5.67 19.80 -25.77
N THR A 285 6.67 19.91 -24.88
CA THR A 285 7.99 19.30 -25.05
C THR A 285 8.11 18.02 -24.25
N MET A 286 8.94 17.10 -24.74
CA MET A 286 9.25 15.85 -24.06
C MET A 286 10.76 15.74 -23.81
N ASP A 287 11.14 15.76 -22.53
CA ASP A 287 12.51 15.54 -22.11
C ASP A 287 12.69 14.08 -21.70
N ILE A 288 13.73 13.44 -22.21
CA ILE A 288 14.07 12.05 -21.91
C ILE A 288 15.48 12.00 -21.36
N ASN A 289 15.60 11.49 -20.12
CA ASN A 289 16.87 11.20 -19.46
C ASN A 289 16.95 9.73 -19.12
N TYR A 290 18.08 9.08 -19.34
CA TYR A 290 18.26 7.68 -18.97
C TYR A 290 19.63 7.44 -18.31
N GLU A 291 19.71 6.38 -17.55
CA GLU A 291 20.94 5.90 -16.93
C GLU A 291 20.97 4.36 -17.00
N LEU A 292 22.16 3.82 -17.27
CA LEU A 292 22.40 2.38 -17.18
C LEU A 292 22.51 1.96 -15.71
N ILE A 293 22.00 0.79 -15.41
CA ILE A 293 22.19 0.10 -14.13
C ILE A 293 23.19 -1.01 -14.42
N VAL A 294 24.47 -0.75 -14.13
CA VAL A 294 25.56 -1.70 -14.35
C VAL A 294 25.84 -2.53 -13.09
N SER A 295 26.27 -3.77 -13.29
CA SER A 295 26.69 -4.61 -12.17
C SER A 295 28.02 -4.11 -11.60
N LYS A 296 28.17 -4.14 -10.26
CA LYS A 296 29.40 -3.69 -9.58
C LYS A 296 30.66 -4.51 -9.89
N ARG A 297 30.58 -5.56 -10.73
CA ARG A 297 31.73 -6.43 -11.01
C ARG A 297 32.84 -5.78 -11.85
N GLU A 298 32.56 -4.66 -12.53
CA GLU A 298 33.59 -3.98 -13.34
C GLU A 298 34.44 -2.98 -12.56
N ASN A 299 34.05 -2.56 -11.35
CA ASN A 299 34.80 -1.56 -10.57
C ASN A 299 35.85 -2.14 -9.59
N GLU A 300 36.03 -3.46 -9.53
CA GLU A 300 37.07 -4.10 -8.69
C GLU A 300 38.32 -4.55 -9.49
N LEU A 301 38.40 -4.22 -10.78
CA LEU A 301 39.52 -4.57 -11.67
C LEU A 301 40.23 -3.35 -12.29
N GLN A 302 40.04 -2.15 -11.71
CA GLN A 302 40.88 -0.97 -12.04
C GLN A 302 41.67 -0.45 -10.84
#